data_193b94b4fab41f39844915a7fabf79d7
#
_entry.id   193b94b4fab41f39844915a7fabf79d7
#
_cell.length_a   1.000
_cell.length_b   1.000
_cell.length_c   1.000
_cell.angle_alpha   90.00
_cell.angle_beta   90.00
_cell.angle_gamma   90.00
#
_symmetry.space_group_name_H-M   'P 1'
#
loop_
_entity.id
_entity.type
_entity.pdbx_description
1 polymer ?
#
loop_
_entity_poly.entity_id
_entity_poly.type
_entity_poly.pdbx_seq_one_letter_code
_entity_poly.pdbx_strand_id
1 'polypeptide(L)'
;MSVGSIDTIDGMKRTEARTLRKSGVRTTEKLLRRAGTRGGRRELASTTGLSERQILDWVNRADLMRIKGIGEEYSDLLEAAGVETCKELRNRNPQSLLVKMTQINSKKRLVRRLPTEVMVKRWVSYSCRKPRAALLAINYIPG
;
A
#
# COMPACT_ATOMS: atom_id res chain seq x y z
N MET A 1 2.69 -4.99 -13.11
CA MET A 1 2.93 -4.53 -11.75
C MET A 1 3.01 -3.01 -11.73
N SER A 2 2.27 -2.38 -10.85
CA SER A 2 2.30 -0.93 -10.75
C SER A 2 3.47 -0.51 -9.87
N VAL A 3 4.44 0.20 -10.44
CA VAL A 3 5.58 0.75 -9.71
C VAL A 3 5.44 2.26 -9.75
N GLY A 4 5.23 2.87 -8.61
CA GLY A 4 5.07 4.30 -8.50
C GLY A 4 6.22 4.98 -7.77
N SER A 5 6.38 6.27 -8.00
CA SER A 5 7.31 7.09 -7.23
C SER A 5 6.87 7.09 -5.76
N ILE A 6 7.85 7.21 -4.86
CA ILE A 6 7.59 7.19 -3.41
C ILE A 6 6.61 8.28 -2.98
N ASP A 7 6.59 9.41 -3.66
CA ASP A 7 5.72 10.54 -3.31
C ASP A 7 4.27 10.37 -3.78
N THR A 8 3.92 9.26 -4.41
CA THR A 8 2.53 8.94 -4.73
C THR A 8 1.76 8.44 -3.49
N ILE A 9 2.47 8.15 -2.40
CA ILE A 9 1.82 7.71 -1.16
C ILE A 9 1.20 8.94 -0.48
N ASP A 10 -0.13 8.90 -0.29
CA ASP A 10 -0.84 9.99 0.34
C ASP A 10 -0.38 10.18 1.79
N GLY A 11 -0.33 11.44 2.22
CA GLY A 11 0.11 11.78 3.56
C GLY A 11 1.61 11.87 3.73
N MET A 12 2.39 11.46 2.74
CA MET A 12 3.85 11.59 2.81
C MET A 12 4.26 13.03 2.48
N LYS A 13 4.99 13.65 3.38
CA LYS A 13 5.49 15.01 3.18
C LYS A 13 6.65 15.01 2.18
N ARG A 14 6.83 16.13 1.50
CA ARG A 14 7.93 16.29 0.54
C ARG A 14 9.30 16.07 1.18
N THR A 15 9.48 16.53 2.42
CA THR A 15 10.72 16.34 3.18
C THR A 15 10.95 14.86 3.51
N GLU A 16 9.88 14.13 3.83
CA GLU A 16 9.95 12.71 4.13
C GLU A 16 10.33 11.89 2.90
N ALA A 17 9.73 12.22 1.75
CA ALA A 17 10.07 11.58 0.48
C ALA A 17 11.53 11.83 0.11
N ARG A 18 12.02 13.05 0.33
CA ARG A 18 13.42 13.40 0.08
C ARG A 18 14.36 12.57 0.96
N THR A 19 14.03 12.41 2.24
CA THR A 19 14.82 11.62 3.18
C THR A 19 14.88 10.16 2.73
N LEU A 20 13.76 9.59 2.30
CA LEU A 20 13.71 8.23 1.80
C LEU A 20 14.56 8.08 0.53
N ARG A 21 14.48 9.02 -0.39
CA ARG A 21 15.28 8.99 -1.63
C ARG A 21 16.77 9.03 -1.33
N LYS A 22 17.21 9.82 -0.36
CA LYS A 22 18.60 9.86 0.07
C LYS A 22 19.08 8.53 0.61
N SER A 23 18.17 7.72 1.16
CA SER A 23 18.47 6.38 1.66
C SER A 23 18.29 5.29 0.59
N GLY A 24 18.05 5.69 -0.65
CA GLY A 24 17.92 4.77 -1.77
C GLY A 24 16.50 4.26 -2.01
N VAL A 25 15.52 4.78 -1.26
CA VAL A 25 14.11 4.38 -1.42
C VAL A 25 13.40 5.42 -2.29
N ARG A 26 13.22 5.10 -3.57
CA ARG A 26 12.65 6.02 -4.56
C ARG A 26 11.28 5.61 -5.07
N THR A 27 10.91 4.35 -4.88
CA THR A 27 9.66 3.79 -5.40
C THR A 27 8.91 3.06 -4.31
N THR A 28 7.61 2.86 -4.53
CA THR A 28 6.77 2.08 -3.62
C THR A 28 7.25 0.63 -3.54
N GLU A 29 7.72 0.08 -4.65
CA GLU A 29 8.27 -1.27 -4.68
C GLU A 29 9.52 -1.37 -3.82
N LYS A 30 10.44 -0.40 -3.93
CA LYS A 30 11.66 -0.38 -3.13
C LYS A 30 11.34 -0.26 -1.65
N LEU A 31 10.34 0.53 -1.31
CA LEU A 31 9.88 0.65 0.09
C LEU A 31 9.40 -0.70 0.62
N LEU A 32 8.62 -1.44 -0.17
CA LEU A 32 8.16 -2.78 0.22
C LEU A 32 9.32 -3.73 0.46
N ARG A 33 10.34 -3.69 -0.39
CA ARG A 33 11.52 -4.56 -0.26
C ARG A 33 12.35 -4.20 0.97
N ARG A 34 12.60 -2.91 1.18
CA ARG A 34 13.43 -2.43 2.30
C ARG A 34 12.73 -2.55 3.65
N ALA A 35 11.44 -2.25 3.70
CA ALA A 35 10.70 -2.08 4.94
C ALA A 35 9.50 -3.02 5.07
N GLY A 36 9.44 -4.07 4.27
CA GLY A 36 8.35 -5.06 4.33
C GLY A 36 8.39 -5.92 5.59
N THR A 37 9.55 -6.05 6.22
CA THR A 37 9.70 -6.77 7.48
C THR A 37 9.91 -5.80 8.62
N ARG A 38 9.65 -6.27 9.83
CA ARG A 38 9.86 -5.46 11.04
C ARG A 38 11.31 -5.03 11.19
N GLY A 39 12.25 -5.95 10.93
CA GLY A 39 13.68 -5.65 10.97
C GLY A 39 14.09 -4.59 9.97
N GLY A 40 13.56 -4.68 8.75
CA GLY A 40 13.80 -3.67 7.70
C GLY A 40 13.26 -2.30 8.09
N ARG A 41 12.08 -2.24 8.68
CA ARG A 41 11.50 -0.97 9.15
C ARG A 41 12.33 -0.34 10.25
N ARG A 42 12.80 -1.16 11.19
CA ARG A 42 13.64 -0.68 12.29
C ARG A 42 14.93 -0.11 11.76
N GLU A 43 15.57 -0.79 10.82
CA GLU A 43 16.80 -0.33 10.21
C GLU A 43 16.60 0.97 9.44
N LEU A 44 15.53 1.05 8.64
CA LEU A 44 15.24 2.26 7.88
C LEU A 44 14.92 3.43 8.78
N ALA A 45 14.18 3.19 9.87
CA ALA A 45 13.91 4.23 10.88
C ALA A 45 15.20 4.75 11.51
N SER A 46 16.11 3.86 11.84
CA SER A 46 17.41 4.21 12.42
C SER A 46 18.24 5.07 11.45
N THR A 47 18.25 4.71 10.18
CA THR A 47 19.03 5.40 9.15
C THR A 47 18.45 6.78 8.83
N THR A 48 17.13 6.91 8.81
CA THR A 48 16.46 8.12 8.32
C THR A 48 15.98 9.05 9.41
N GLY A 49 15.85 8.57 10.64
CA GLY A 49 15.23 9.32 11.73
C GLY A 49 13.71 9.35 11.67
N LEU A 50 13.10 8.66 10.70
CA LEU A 50 11.65 8.56 10.60
C LEU A 50 11.13 7.49 11.58
N SER A 51 9.87 7.64 12.02
CA SER A 51 9.31 6.67 12.97
C SER A 51 8.98 5.35 12.30
N GLU A 52 9.14 4.24 13.03
CA GLU A 52 8.76 2.91 12.54
C GLU A 52 7.26 2.84 12.21
N ARG A 53 6.42 3.51 13.00
CA ARG A 53 4.97 3.55 12.77
C ARG A 53 4.64 4.22 11.45
N GLN A 54 5.26 5.36 11.19
CA GLN A 54 5.07 6.09 9.93
C GLN A 54 5.49 5.25 8.74
N ILE A 55 6.64 4.59 8.85
CA ILE A 55 7.14 3.70 7.80
C ILE A 55 6.17 2.54 7.56
N LEU A 56 5.63 1.96 8.62
CA LEU A 56 4.65 0.88 8.50
C LEU A 56 3.39 1.34 7.75
N ASP A 57 2.88 2.53 8.06
CA ASP A 57 1.72 3.08 7.37
C ASP A 57 1.99 3.22 5.88
N TRP A 58 3.16 3.71 5.50
CA TRP A 58 3.55 3.84 4.10
C TRP A 58 3.74 2.48 3.43
N VAL A 59 4.30 1.51 4.13
CA VAL A 59 4.47 0.13 3.61
C VAL A 59 3.11 -0.49 3.32
N ASN A 60 2.14 -0.30 4.21
CA ASN A 60 0.80 -0.83 4.00
C ASN A 60 0.14 -0.20 2.77
N ARG A 61 0.30 1.11 2.58
CA ARG A 61 -0.18 1.79 1.37
C ARG A 61 0.49 1.26 0.12
N ALA A 62 1.81 1.12 0.15
CA ALA A 62 2.57 0.58 -0.98
C ALA A 62 2.14 -0.86 -1.30
N ASP A 63 1.81 -1.63 -0.29
CA ASP A 63 1.33 -3.00 -0.46
C ASP A 63 0.03 -3.04 -1.27
N LEU A 64 -0.94 -2.19 -0.95
CA LEU A 64 -2.18 -2.09 -1.72
C LEU A 64 -1.92 -1.57 -3.13
N MET A 65 -1.06 -0.59 -3.27
CA MET A 65 -0.80 0.07 -4.55
C MET A 65 -0.06 -0.81 -5.56
N ARG A 66 0.47 -1.95 -5.15
CA ARG A 66 1.06 -2.93 -6.09
C ARG A 66 -0.01 -3.65 -6.91
N ILE A 67 -1.26 -3.54 -6.53
CA ILE A 67 -2.38 -4.10 -7.29
C ILE A 67 -2.74 -3.12 -8.41
N LYS A 68 -2.75 -3.61 -9.65
CA LYS A 68 -3.11 -2.79 -10.80
C LYS A 68 -4.49 -2.19 -10.62
N GLY A 69 -4.60 -0.89 -10.77
CA GLY A 69 -5.85 -0.16 -10.61
C GLY A 69 -6.06 0.46 -9.25
N ILE A 70 -5.24 0.10 -8.25
CA ILE A 70 -5.28 0.72 -6.93
C ILE A 70 -4.16 1.76 -6.87
N GLY A 71 -4.53 3.02 -7.05
CA GLY A 71 -3.64 4.14 -6.86
C GLY A 71 -3.89 4.80 -5.52
N GLU A 72 -3.44 6.04 -5.38
CA GLU A 72 -3.54 6.82 -4.17
C GLU A 72 -4.97 6.93 -3.64
N GLU A 73 -5.92 7.33 -4.51
CA GLU A 73 -7.31 7.55 -4.11
C GLU A 73 -8.00 6.28 -3.64
N TYR A 74 -7.84 5.18 -4.39
CA TYR A 74 -8.48 3.92 -4.03
C TYR A 74 -7.83 3.28 -2.80
N SER A 75 -6.52 3.48 -2.60
CA SER A 75 -5.88 2.99 -1.37
C SER A 75 -6.40 3.74 -0.14
N ASP A 76 -6.66 5.04 -0.27
CA ASP A 76 -7.27 5.83 0.80
C ASP A 76 -8.67 5.32 1.14
N LEU A 77 -9.48 5.05 0.12
CA LEU A 77 -10.84 4.56 0.31
C LEU A 77 -10.85 3.16 0.94
N LEU A 78 -9.95 2.29 0.51
CA LEU A 78 -9.81 0.95 1.09
C LEU A 78 -9.40 1.02 2.55
N GLU A 79 -8.44 1.86 2.90
CA GLU A 79 -8.03 2.05 4.28
C GLU A 79 -9.19 2.55 5.14
N ALA A 80 -9.94 3.52 4.65
CA ALA A 80 -11.12 4.03 5.36
C ALA A 80 -12.18 2.94 5.55
N ALA A 81 -12.24 1.97 4.65
CA ALA A 81 -13.13 0.81 4.74
C ALA A 81 -12.56 -0.33 5.59
N GLY A 82 -11.40 -0.13 6.21
CA GLY A 82 -10.79 -1.13 7.09
C GLY A 82 -9.84 -2.10 6.40
N VAL A 83 -9.44 -1.81 5.16
CA VAL A 83 -8.52 -2.66 4.40
C VAL A 83 -7.19 -1.93 4.21
N GLU A 84 -6.17 -2.36 4.93
CA GLU A 84 -4.86 -1.71 4.88
C GLU A 84 -3.83 -2.46 4.04
N THR A 85 -4.02 -3.78 3.84
CA THR A 85 -3.04 -4.64 3.17
C THR A 85 -3.72 -5.58 2.19
N CYS A 86 -2.93 -6.17 1.30
CA CYS A 86 -3.42 -7.20 0.38
C CYS A 86 -3.94 -8.43 1.13
N LYS A 87 -3.33 -8.77 2.26
CA LYS A 87 -3.78 -9.89 3.09
C LYS A 87 -5.22 -9.67 3.59
N GLU A 88 -5.53 -8.46 4.03
CA GLU A 88 -6.88 -8.11 4.46
C GLU A 88 -7.84 -8.08 3.28
N LEU A 89 -7.40 -7.54 2.15
CA LEU A 89 -8.23 -7.43 0.95
C LEU A 89 -8.68 -8.80 0.44
N ARG A 90 -7.77 -9.76 0.39
CA ARG A 90 -8.12 -11.10 -0.13
C ARG A 90 -9.15 -11.83 0.71
N ASN A 91 -9.34 -11.43 1.97
CA ASN A 91 -10.30 -12.04 2.88
C ASN A 91 -11.66 -11.33 2.86
N ARG A 92 -11.83 -10.31 2.02
CA ARG A 92 -13.07 -9.54 1.97
C ARG A 92 -13.99 -10.04 0.85
N ASN A 93 -15.28 -10.01 1.12
CA ASN A 93 -16.29 -10.22 0.10
C ASN A 93 -16.37 -8.97 -0.77
N PRO A 94 -16.20 -9.08 -2.11
CA PRO A 94 -16.17 -7.90 -2.98
C PRO A 94 -17.43 -7.04 -2.93
N GLN A 95 -18.60 -7.68 -2.88
CA GLN A 95 -19.87 -6.94 -2.85
C GLN A 95 -20.05 -6.18 -1.56
N SER A 96 -19.79 -6.83 -0.42
CA SER A 96 -19.88 -6.19 0.90
C SER A 96 -18.86 -5.06 1.04
N LEU A 97 -17.66 -5.27 0.50
CA LEU A 97 -16.62 -4.25 0.51
C LEU A 97 -17.04 -3.04 -0.30
N LEU A 98 -17.61 -3.25 -1.50
CA LEU A 98 -18.08 -2.15 -2.34
C LEU A 98 -19.19 -1.36 -1.67
N VAL A 99 -20.12 -2.03 -0.98
CA VAL A 99 -21.19 -1.35 -0.21
C VAL A 99 -20.57 -0.45 0.84
N LYS A 100 -19.60 -0.97 1.60
CA LYS A 100 -18.93 -0.18 2.64
C LYS A 100 -18.15 0.98 2.07
N MET A 101 -17.45 0.78 0.96
CA MET A 101 -16.72 1.85 0.28
C MET A 101 -17.67 2.96 -0.20
N THR A 102 -18.83 2.57 -0.73
CA THR A 102 -19.85 3.50 -1.18
C THR A 102 -20.38 4.35 -0.02
N GLN A 103 -20.67 3.72 1.11
CA GLN A 103 -21.14 4.41 2.31
C GLN A 103 -20.11 5.40 2.83
N ILE A 104 -18.86 5.01 2.88
CA ILE A 104 -17.78 5.87 3.36
C ILE A 104 -17.55 7.03 2.40
N ASN A 105 -17.56 6.76 1.11
CA ASN A 105 -17.32 7.81 0.12
C ASN A 105 -18.45 8.83 0.06
N SER A 106 -19.67 8.43 0.39
CA SER A 106 -20.80 9.36 0.47
C SER A 106 -20.58 10.42 1.55
N LYS A 107 -19.81 10.09 2.59
CA LYS A 107 -19.51 11.01 3.70
C LYS A 107 -18.17 11.72 3.53
N LYS A 108 -17.13 10.97 3.17
CA LYS A 108 -15.75 11.49 3.14
C LYS A 108 -15.30 11.98 1.77
N ARG A 109 -15.96 11.55 0.70
CA ARG A 109 -15.66 11.97 -0.69
C ARG A 109 -14.17 11.81 -1.04
N LEU A 110 -13.61 10.66 -0.73
CA LEU A 110 -12.20 10.36 -0.95
C LEU A 110 -11.86 10.12 -2.41
N VAL A 111 -12.84 9.64 -3.19
CA VAL A 111 -12.66 9.39 -4.62
C VAL A 111 -13.78 10.05 -5.41
N ARG A 112 -13.46 10.46 -6.64
CA ARG A 112 -14.45 11.06 -7.55
C ARG A 112 -15.35 10.01 -8.16
N ARG A 113 -14.78 8.85 -8.46
CA ARG A 113 -15.50 7.75 -9.09
C ARG A 113 -15.33 6.50 -8.27
N LEU A 114 -16.43 5.94 -7.81
CA LEU A 114 -16.41 4.66 -7.11
C LEU A 114 -15.92 3.56 -8.04
N PRO A 115 -15.20 2.57 -7.51
CA PRO A 115 -14.81 1.42 -8.32
C PRO A 115 -16.06 0.60 -8.67
N THR A 116 -15.99 -0.10 -9.79
CA THR A 116 -17.05 -1.03 -10.18
C THR A 116 -16.88 -2.34 -9.40
N GLU A 117 -17.96 -3.12 -9.34
CA GLU A 117 -17.91 -4.45 -8.72
C GLU A 117 -16.85 -5.33 -9.38
N VAL A 118 -16.74 -5.26 -10.71
CA VAL A 118 -15.73 -6.02 -11.47
C VAL A 118 -14.32 -5.63 -11.02
N MET A 119 -14.08 -4.34 -10.84
CA MET A 119 -12.78 -3.85 -10.35
C MET A 119 -12.46 -4.42 -8.98
N VAL A 120 -13.39 -4.34 -8.05
CA VAL A 120 -13.19 -4.84 -6.68
C VAL A 120 -12.94 -6.35 -6.68
N LYS A 121 -13.68 -7.11 -7.47
CA LYS A 121 -13.47 -8.55 -7.63
C LYS A 121 -12.06 -8.86 -8.13
N ARG A 122 -11.57 -8.10 -9.11
CA ARG A 122 -10.21 -8.26 -9.63
C ARG A 122 -9.16 -7.98 -8.56
N TRP A 123 -9.36 -6.93 -7.77
CA TRP A 123 -8.43 -6.59 -6.69
C TRP A 123 -8.34 -7.71 -5.66
N VAL A 124 -9.47 -8.24 -5.21
CA VAL A 124 -9.51 -9.35 -4.26
C VAL A 124 -8.82 -10.58 -4.84
N SER A 125 -9.14 -10.92 -6.09
CA SER A 125 -8.55 -12.07 -6.78
C SER A 125 -7.04 -11.91 -6.94
N TYR A 126 -6.57 -10.72 -7.32
CA TYR A 126 -5.14 -10.46 -7.47
C TYR A 126 -4.39 -10.59 -6.14
N SER A 127 -4.97 -10.09 -5.06
CA SER A 127 -4.33 -10.13 -3.75
C SER A 127 -4.16 -11.56 -3.21
N CYS A 128 -4.95 -12.52 -3.71
CA CYS A 128 -4.77 -13.93 -3.39
C CYS A 128 -3.57 -14.55 -4.10
N ARG A 129 -3.21 -14.03 -5.28
CA ARG A 129 -2.19 -14.64 -6.14
C ARG A 129 -0.77 -14.28 -5.76
N LYS A 130 -0.53 -13.07 -5.26
CA LYS A 130 0.81 -12.59 -4.93
C LYS A 130 0.86 -12.00 -3.53
N PRO A 131 0.97 -12.85 -2.51
CA PRO A 131 1.12 -12.36 -1.14
C PRO A 131 2.46 -11.61 -1.00
N ARG A 132 2.46 -10.62 -0.10
CA ARG A 132 3.65 -9.79 0.16
C ARG A 132 4.89 -10.63 0.50
N ALA A 133 4.70 -11.68 1.30
CA ALA A 133 5.80 -12.55 1.70
C ALA A 133 6.48 -13.22 0.50
N ALA A 134 5.70 -13.69 -0.48
CA ALA A 134 6.25 -14.31 -1.69
C ALA A 134 7.02 -13.29 -2.53
N LEU A 135 6.52 -12.04 -2.62
CA LEU A 135 7.19 -10.97 -3.33
C LEU A 135 8.55 -10.65 -2.69
N LEU A 136 8.59 -10.60 -1.36
CA LEU A 136 9.82 -10.34 -0.62
C LEU A 136 10.81 -11.49 -0.76
N ALA A 137 10.34 -12.72 -0.76
CA ALA A 137 11.17 -13.92 -0.91
C ALA A 137 11.87 -13.98 -2.26
N ILE A 138 11.16 -13.60 -3.34
CA ILE A 138 11.71 -13.61 -4.71
C ILE A 138 12.90 -12.66 -4.81
N ASN A 139 12.89 -11.58 -4.05
CA ASN A 139 13.93 -10.55 -4.12
C ASN A 139 14.94 -10.64 -2.97
N TYR A 140 14.80 -11.65 -2.13
CA TYR A 140 15.75 -11.90 -1.07
C TYR A 140 16.94 -12.66 -1.64
N ILE A 141 18.04 -11.96 -1.76
CA ILE A 141 19.33 -12.57 -2.09
C ILE A 141 20.08 -12.64 -0.77
N PRO A 142 20.22 -13.83 -0.17
CA PRO A 142 21.04 -13.95 1.02
C PRO A 142 22.47 -13.64 0.62
N GLY A 143 22.93 -12.50 1.07
CA GLY A 143 24.30 -12.04 0.83
C GLY A 143 25.27 -12.76 1.70
#